data_99b4cd0931e749e8888d850d21a6fb1f
#
_entry.id   99b4cd0931e749e8888d850d21a6fb1f
#
_cell.length_a   1.000
_cell.length_b   1.000
_cell.length_c   1.000
_cell.angle_alpha   90.00
_cell.angle_beta   90.00
_cell.angle_gamma   90.00
#
_symmetry.space_group_name_H-M   'P 1'
#
loop_
_entity.id
_entity.type
_entity.pdbx_description
1 polymer ?
#
loop_
_entity_poly.entity_id
_entity_poly.type
_entity_poly.pdbx_seq_one_letter_code
_entity_poly.pdbx_strand_id
1 'polypeptide(L)'
;HLDHYERMLTANLALGVQACYRGPRLYDTDRTKTMVKRWVDWFKAHRDILESDLIHGRRADARDLDWMLHANPKLKEKGLLAVFNPLDQTLQRTLRVNVYYTGLSDQAQVSEEGGPAKVFSIARDFTLDLPVQVPPQGMKWFVLE
;
A
#
# COMPACT_ATOMS: atom_id res chain seq x y z
N HIS A 1 -22.62 0.41 -3.99
CA HIS A 1 -21.80 1.27 -3.11
C HIS A 1 -20.67 0.51 -2.38
N LEU A 2 -20.56 -0.84 -2.54
CA LEU A 2 -19.52 -1.63 -1.89
C LEU A 2 -18.11 -1.20 -2.30
N ASP A 3 -17.90 -0.96 -3.60
CA ASP A 3 -16.60 -0.54 -4.16
C ASP A 3 -16.14 0.81 -3.59
N HIS A 4 -17.08 1.72 -3.35
CA HIS A 4 -16.77 3.01 -2.73
C HIS A 4 -16.39 2.85 -1.26
N TYR A 5 -17.09 1.96 -0.54
CA TYR A 5 -16.77 1.65 0.84
C TYR A 5 -15.41 0.96 0.97
N GLU A 6 -15.12 0.00 0.09
CA GLU A 6 -13.82 -0.67 0.04
C GLU A 6 -12.67 0.33 -0.20
N ARG A 7 -12.82 1.25 -1.15
CA ARG A 7 -11.81 2.30 -1.40
C ARG A 7 -11.56 3.18 -0.17
N MET A 8 -12.61 3.60 0.50
CA MET A 8 -12.48 4.38 1.74
C MET A 8 -11.75 3.58 2.84
N LEU A 9 -12.12 2.33 3.02
CA LEU A 9 -11.53 1.45 4.03
C LEU A 9 -10.06 1.19 3.74
N THR A 10 -9.71 0.84 2.50
CA THR A 10 -8.33 0.55 2.10
C THR A 10 -7.44 1.79 2.17
N ALA A 11 -7.95 2.97 1.79
CA ALA A 11 -7.22 4.21 1.92
C ALA A 11 -6.85 4.52 3.38
N ASN A 12 -7.78 4.33 4.32
CA ASN A 12 -7.50 4.53 5.74
C ASN A 12 -6.50 3.49 6.27
N LEU A 13 -6.75 2.21 6.05
CA LEU A 13 -5.91 1.14 6.59
C LEU A 13 -4.50 1.15 6.00
N ALA A 14 -4.36 1.43 4.70
CA ALA A 14 -3.06 1.52 4.04
C ALA A 14 -2.22 2.74 4.49
N LEU A 15 -2.85 3.73 5.10
CA LEU A 15 -2.16 4.85 5.75
C LEU A 15 -1.89 4.62 7.24
N GLY A 16 -2.18 3.44 7.76
CA GLY A 16 -2.04 3.13 9.19
C GLY A 16 -3.12 3.78 10.07
N VAL A 17 -4.20 4.27 9.47
CA VAL A 17 -5.29 4.94 10.17
C VAL A 17 -6.41 3.95 10.49
N GLN A 18 -6.87 3.94 11.72
CA GLN A 18 -8.00 3.13 12.12
C GLN A 18 -9.28 3.58 11.43
N ALA A 19 -10.02 2.63 10.87
CA ALA A 19 -11.33 2.90 10.33
C ALA A 19 -12.33 3.15 11.48
N CYS A 20 -13.02 4.28 11.42
CA CYS A 20 -14.07 4.63 12.38
C CYS A 20 -15.44 4.24 11.81
N TYR A 21 -16.12 3.34 12.48
CA TYR A 21 -17.47 2.92 12.13
C TYR A 21 -18.48 3.68 12.99
N ARG A 22 -19.42 4.37 12.33
CA ARG A 22 -20.55 5.01 12.99
C ARG A 22 -21.84 4.41 12.45
N GLY A 23 -22.64 3.87 13.32
CA GLY A 23 -23.95 3.33 12.98
C GLY A 23 -24.36 2.15 13.85
N PRO A 24 -25.64 1.77 13.81
CA PRO A 24 -26.17 0.68 14.62
C PRO A 24 -25.75 -0.72 14.18
N ARG A 25 -25.17 -0.83 12.99
CA ARG A 25 -24.70 -2.09 12.42
C ARG A 25 -23.28 -1.96 11.89
N LEU A 26 -22.44 -2.95 12.20
CA LEU A 26 -21.08 -3.02 11.66
C LEU A 26 -21.07 -3.38 10.15
N TYR A 27 -22.09 -4.13 9.72
CA TYR A 27 -22.23 -4.62 8.33
C TYR A 27 -23.71 -4.59 7.95
N ASP A 28 -23.99 -4.24 6.72
CA ASP A 28 -25.34 -4.29 6.13
C ASP A 28 -25.63 -5.60 5.41
N THR A 29 -24.58 -6.27 4.90
CA THR A 29 -24.66 -7.54 4.17
C THR A 29 -23.48 -8.45 4.50
N ASP A 30 -23.61 -9.76 4.24
CA ASP A 30 -22.50 -10.72 4.36
C ASP A 30 -21.35 -10.40 3.40
N ARG A 31 -21.65 -9.84 2.23
CA ARG A 31 -20.64 -9.40 1.26
C ARG A 31 -19.80 -8.25 1.83
N THR A 32 -20.43 -7.27 2.45
CA THR A 32 -19.74 -6.17 3.14
C THR A 32 -18.89 -6.70 4.29
N LYS A 33 -19.43 -7.64 5.10
CA LYS A 33 -18.69 -8.28 6.18
C LYS A 33 -17.42 -8.97 5.69
N THR A 34 -17.52 -9.74 4.61
CA THR A 34 -16.38 -10.45 4.02
C THR A 34 -15.29 -9.48 3.54
N MET A 35 -15.68 -8.41 2.86
CA MET A 35 -14.76 -7.38 2.39
C MET A 35 -14.05 -6.69 3.56
N VAL A 36 -14.79 -6.25 4.57
CA VAL A 36 -14.21 -5.59 5.76
C VAL A 36 -13.27 -6.54 6.49
N LYS A 37 -13.68 -7.79 6.69
CA LYS A 37 -12.84 -8.80 7.35
C LYS A 37 -11.52 -8.99 6.61
N ARG A 38 -11.54 -9.11 5.30
CA ARG A 38 -10.33 -9.27 4.46
C ARG A 38 -9.33 -8.13 4.72
N TRP A 39 -9.77 -6.89 4.71
CA TRP A 39 -8.89 -5.75 4.89
C TRP A 39 -8.45 -5.54 6.34
N VAL A 40 -9.29 -5.88 7.31
CA VAL A 40 -8.89 -5.88 8.72
C VAL A 40 -7.86 -6.97 9.00
N ASP A 41 -8.01 -8.16 8.44
CA ASP A 41 -7.03 -9.25 8.56
C ASP A 41 -5.70 -8.87 7.90
N TRP A 42 -5.75 -8.22 6.72
CA TRP A 42 -4.57 -7.67 6.05
C TRP A 42 -3.85 -6.62 6.93
N PHE A 43 -4.60 -5.68 7.50
CA PHE A 43 -4.02 -4.69 8.41
C PHE A 43 -3.35 -5.35 9.62
N LYS A 44 -4.00 -6.33 10.23
CA LYS A 44 -3.44 -7.07 11.38
C LYS A 44 -2.17 -7.83 11.01
N ALA A 45 -2.13 -8.43 9.82
CA ALA A 45 -0.95 -9.17 9.33
C ALA A 45 0.26 -8.25 9.10
N HIS A 46 0.03 -7.00 8.72
CA HIS A 46 1.08 -6.01 8.41
C HIS A 46 1.13 -4.86 9.43
N ARG A 47 0.53 -5.04 10.61
CA ARG A 47 0.37 -3.96 11.61
C ARG A 47 1.69 -3.27 11.94
N ASP A 48 2.73 -4.03 12.21
CA ASP A 48 3.99 -3.47 12.68
C ASP A 48 4.59 -2.48 11.66
N ILE A 49 4.54 -2.82 10.37
CA ILE A 49 5.01 -1.89 9.32
C ILE A 49 4.02 -0.76 9.04
N LEU A 50 2.72 -1.01 9.09
CA LEU A 50 1.69 0.01 8.85
C LEU A 50 1.61 1.05 9.98
N GLU A 51 2.06 0.73 11.18
CA GLU A 51 2.18 1.66 12.32
C GLU A 51 3.58 2.30 12.42
N SER A 52 4.47 2.04 11.46
CA SER A 52 5.81 2.63 11.38
C SER A 52 5.81 3.97 10.62
N ASP A 53 6.99 4.55 10.44
CA ASP A 53 7.15 5.83 9.75
C ASP A 53 6.54 5.82 8.36
N LEU A 54 5.85 6.90 8.02
CA LEU A 54 5.19 7.08 6.72
C LEU A 54 5.89 8.15 5.90
N ILE A 55 6.31 7.77 4.70
CA ILE A 55 7.05 8.63 3.79
C ILE A 55 6.22 8.85 2.53
N HIS A 56 6.02 10.11 2.16
CA HIS A 56 5.34 10.47 0.93
C HIS A 56 6.20 10.13 -0.30
N GLY A 57 5.60 9.44 -1.28
CA GLY A 57 6.19 9.27 -2.60
C GLY A 57 5.78 10.41 -3.53
N ARG A 58 4.56 10.35 -4.02
CA ARG A 58 3.97 11.40 -4.85
C ARG A 58 2.70 11.93 -4.18
N ARG A 59 2.57 13.26 -4.14
CA ARG A 59 1.38 13.93 -3.60
C ARG A 59 0.14 13.59 -4.42
N ALA A 60 -0.94 13.26 -3.72
CA ALA A 60 -2.25 13.04 -4.33
C ALA A 60 -2.80 14.34 -4.96
N ASP A 61 -3.04 14.32 -6.26
CA ASP A 61 -3.61 15.42 -7.03
C ASP A 61 -4.75 14.98 -7.97
N ALA A 62 -5.17 13.72 -7.85
CA ALA A 62 -6.19 13.07 -8.67
C ALA A 62 -5.89 13.05 -10.18
N ARG A 63 -4.62 13.16 -10.59
CA ARG A 63 -4.20 13.18 -12.01
C ARG A 63 -3.38 11.98 -12.43
N ASP A 64 -2.71 11.33 -11.49
CA ASP A 64 -1.87 10.16 -11.73
C ASP A 64 -1.79 9.33 -10.45
N LEU A 65 -1.07 8.19 -10.48
CA LEU A 65 -0.80 7.39 -9.30
C LEU A 65 -0.22 8.27 -8.19
N ASP A 66 -0.69 8.05 -6.98
CA ASP A 66 -0.03 8.53 -5.78
C ASP A 66 0.37 7.33 -4.90
N TRP A 67 1.40 7.51 -4.08
CA TRP A 67 1.90 6.43 -3.26
C TRP A 67 2.57 6.93 -2.00
N MET A 68 2.58 6.04 -1.00
CA MET A 68 3.27 6.24 0.27
C MET A 68 3.99 4.98 0.68
N LEU A 69 5.11 5.15 1.36
CA LEU A 69 5.95 4.07 1.87
C LEU A 69 5.99 4.11 3.39
N HIS A 70 5.47 3.07 4.03
CA HIS A 70 5.80 2.81 5.43
C HIS A 70 7.19 2.20 5.51
N ALA A 71 8.02 2.65 6.43
CA ALA A 71 9.41 2.21 6.55
C ALA A 71 9.83 1.96 8.00
N ASN A 72 10.49 0.82 8.22
CA ASN A 72 11.09 0.49 9.50
C ASN A 72 12.26 -0.49 9.31
N PRO A 73 13.52 -0.05 9.44
CA PRO A 73 14.68 -0.90 9.21
C PRO A 73 14.82 -2.06 10.21
N LYS A 74 14.13 -2.01 11.34
CA LYS A 74 14.20 -3.03 12.40
C LYS A 74 13.31 -4.23 12.16
N LEU A 75 12.33 -4.10 11.27
CA LEU A 75 11.39 -5.19 10.95
C LEU A 75 11.94 -6.08 9.84
N LYS A 76 11.37 -7.27 9.69
CA LYS A 76 11.59 -8.12 8.52
C LYS A 76 10.97 -7.47 7.28
N GLU A 77 9.69 -7.11 7.34
CA GLU A 77 9.05 -6.23 6.37
C GLU A 77 9.56 -4.80 6.61
N LYS A 78 10.62 -4.40 5.89
CA LYS A 78 11.29 -3.11 6.07
C LYS A 78 10.56 -1.96 5.41
N GLY A 79 9.73 -2.27 4.43
CA GLY A 79 8.88 -1.31 3.73
C GLY A 79 7.55 -1.92 3.32
N LEU A 80 6.49 -1.12 3.38
CA LEU A 80 5.21 -1.41 2.74
C LEU A 80 4.81 -0.19 1.90
N LEU A 81 4.80 -0.39 0.59
CA LEU A 81 4.40 0.64 -0.38
C LEU A 81 2.92 0.45 -0.74
N ALA A 82 2.12 1.48 -0.56
CA ALA A 82 0.74 1.54 -1.01
C ALA A 82 0.64 2.51 -2.20
N VAL A 83 0.09 2.05 -3.31
CA VAL A 83 -0.05 2.80 -4.56
C VAL A 83 -1.52 2.90 -4.92
N PHE A 84 -2.01 4.12 -5.12
CA PHE A 84 -3.41 4.41 -5.41
C PHE A 84 -3.57 4.96 -6.82
N ASN A 85 -4.62 4.49 -7.50
CA ASN A 85 -5.02 5.02 -8.80
C ASN A 85 -6.34 5.80 -8.65
N PRO A 86 -6.33 7.13 -8.79
CA PRO A 86 -7.54 7.94 -8.68
C PRO A 86 -8.39 7.99 -9.96
N LEU A 87 -7.90 7.41 -11.06
CA LEU A 87 -8.54 7.51 -12.37
C LEU A 87 -9.42 6.30 -12.71
N ASP A 88 -10.29 6.45 -13.69
CA ASP A 88 -11.22 5.42 -14.17
C ASP A 88 -10.60 4.48 -15.22
N GLN A 89 -9.28 4.52 -15.38
CA GLN A 89 -8.53 3.67 -16.30
C GLN A 89 -7.35 3.00 -15.58
N THR A 90 -6.94 1.82 -16.05
CA THR A 90 -5.74 1.17 -15.57
C THR A 90 -4.51 2.02 -15.88
N LEU A 91 -3.68 2.26 -14.90
CA LEU A 91 -2.41 2.97 -15.07
C LEU A 91 -1.22 2.03 -14.94
N GLN A 92 -0.32 2.11 -15.91
CA GLN A 92 1.00 1.47 -15.85
C GLN A 92 2.06 2.56 -15.72
N ARG A 93 2.91 2.42 -14.70
CA ARG A 93 4.02 3.36 -14.45
C ARG A 93 5.23 2.61 -13.91
N THR A 94 6.39 3.21 -14.06
CA THR A 94 7.58 2.85 -13.30
C THR A 94 7.77 3.90 -12.22
N LEU A 95 7.57 3.50 -10.97
CA LEU A 95 7.72 4.39 -9.82
C LEU A 95 9.18 4.43 -9.39
N ARG A 96 9.73 5.63 -9.22
CA ARG A 96 11.02 5.81 -8.57
C ARG A 96 10.79 5.95 -7.07
N VAL A 97 11.01 4.87 -6.34
CA VAL A 97 10.74 4.78 -4.90
C VAL A 97 12.01 5.03 -4.12
N ASN A 98 12.00 6.05 -3.25
CA ASN A 98 13.10 6.29 -2.31
C ASN A 98 12.94 5.34 -1.12
N VAL A 99 13.91 4.46 -0.92
CA VAL A 99 13.90 3.43 0.14
C VAL A 99 14.89 3.71 1.28
N TYR A 100 15.46 4.91 1.34
CA TYR A 100 16.48 5.27 2.33
C TYR A 100 16.08 4.90 3.75
N TYR A 101 14.87 5.22 4.17
CA TYR A 101 14.41 4.97 5.53
C TYR A 101 14.09 3.52 5.86
N THR A 102 14.07 2.62 4.86
CA THR A 102 13.94 1.18 5.08
C THR A 102 15.24 0.54 5.56
N GLY A 103 16.37 1.22 5.38
CA GLY A 103 17.70 0.68 5.66
C GLY A 103 18.25 -0.27 4.59
N LEU A 104 17.50 -0.51 3.51
CA LEU A 104 17.95 -1.29 2.35
C LEU A 104 18.93 -0.44 1.50
N SER A 105 20.01 -1.05 1.00
CA SER A 105 21.08 -0.31 0.32
C SER A 105 21.44 -0.81 -1.08
N ASP A 106 21.59 -2.12 -1.26
CA ASP A 106 22.08 -2.68 -2.54
C ASP A 106 20.95 -3.24 -3.39
N GLN A 107 20.06 -3.98 -2.75
CA GLN A 107 18.91 -4.61 -3.38
C GLN A 107 17.76 -4.75 -2.39
N ALA A 108 16.55 -4.86 -2.91
CA ALA A 108 15.35 -5.19 -2.17
C ALA A 108 14.65 -6.40 -2.78
N GLN A 109 14.13 -7.25 -1.93
CA GLN A 109 13.15 -8.26 -2.33
C GLN A 109 11.78 -7.63 -2.23
N VAL A 110 11.08 -7.53 -3.35
CA VAL A 110 9.76 -6.88 -3.43
C VAL A 110 8.71 -7.91 -3.83
N SER A 111 7.70 -8.06 -3.00
CA SER A 111 6.52 -8.89 -3.28
C SER A 111 5.28 -8.04 -3.49
N GLU A 112 4.55 -8.29 -4.57
CA GLU A 112 3.28 -7.65 -4.89
C GLU A 112 2.14 -8.48 -4.28
N GLU A 113 1.38 -7.86 -3.38
CA GLU A 113 0.15 -8.42 -2.78
C GLU A 113 0.30 -9.84 -2.22
N GLY A 114 1.44 -10.10 -1.56
CA GLY A 114 1.75 -11.41 -0.98
C GLY A 114 2.19 -12.46 -2.00
N GLY A 115 2.43 -12.06 -3.25
CA GLY A 115 2.95 -12.93 -4.30
C GLY A 115 4.45 -13.22 -4.14
N PRO A 116 5.06 -13.89 -5.13
CA PRO A 116 6.48 -14.23 -5.09
C PRO A 116 7.36 -12.98 -5.11
N ALA A 117 8.43 -12.99 -4.31
CA ALA A 117 9.37 -11.88 -4.26
C ALA A 117 10.23 -11.83 -5.54
N LYS A 118 10.47 -10.61 -6.00
CA LYS A 118 11.41 -10.29 -7.07
C LYS A 118 12.50 -9.38 -6.52
N VAL A 119 13.72 -9.53 -7.02
CA VAL A 119 14.87 -8.73 -6.61
C VAL A 119 14.94 -7.47 -7.48
N PHE A 120 15.06 -6.32 -6.84
CA PHE A 120 15.29 -5.01 -7.48
C PHE A 120 16.58 -4.39 -6.96
N SER A 121 17.39 -3.87 -7.86
CA SER A 121 18.60 -3.11 -7.49
C SER A 121 18.22 -1.75 -6.94
N ILE A 122 18.97 -1.29 -5.94
CA ILE A 122 18.86 0.03 -5.35
C ILE A 122 20.03 0.88 -5.87
N ALA A 123 19.74 2.05 -6.41
CA ALA A 123 20.75 2.98 -6.88
C ALA A 123 21.48 3.67 -5.72
N ARG A 124 22.59 4.38 -6.02
CA ARG A 124 23.39 5.08 -4.99
C ARG A 124 22.63 6.17 -4.24
N ASP A 125 21.58 6.71 -4.83
CA ASP A 125 20.69 7.71 -4.21
C ASP A 125 19.56 7.07 -3.40
N PHE A 126 19.64 5.76 -3.13
CA PHE A 126 18.63 4.97 -2.42
C PHE A 126 17.27 4.90 -3.10
N THR A 127 17.24 5.00 -4.43
CA THR A 127 16.02 4.78 -5.19
C THR A 127 16.02 3.43 -5.89
N LEU A 128 14.84 2.85 -6.05
CA LEU A 128 14.59 1.72 -6.94
C LEU A 128 13.46 2.05 -7.92
N ASP A 129 13.56 1.53 -9.13
CA ASP A 129 12.53 1.68 -10.15
C ASP A 129 11.60 0.47 -10.13
N LEU A 130 10.36 0.68 -9.71
CA LEU A 130 9.34 -0.37 -9.55
C LEU A 130 8.25 -0.23 -10.63
N PRO A 131 8.17 -1.17 -11.59
CA PRO A 131 7.05 -1.23 -12.51
C PRO A 131 5.77 -1.62 -11.78
N VAL A 132 4.72 -0.85 -11.97
CA VAL A 132 3.41 -1.11 -11.35
C VAL A 132 2.29 -1.00 -12.36
N GLN A 133 1.24 -1.81 -12.17
CA GLN A 133 -0.01 -1.71 -12.89
C GLN A 133 -1.15 -1.68 -11.88
N VAL A 134 -1.85 -0.56 -11.81
CA VAL A 134 -2.92 -0.35 -10.83
C VAL A 134 -4.26 -0.22 -11.55
N PRO A 135 -5.27 -1.04 -11.19
CA PRO A 135 -6.58 -1.00 -11.83
C PRO A 135 -7.29 0.33 -11.58
N PRO A 136 -8.36 0.62 -12.35
CA PRO A 136 -9.16 1.83 -12.16
C PRO A 136 -9.65 1.97 -10.73
N GLN A 137 -9.53 3.16 -10.15
CA GLN A 137 -9.99 3.48 -8.79
C GLN A 137 -9.48 2.49 -7.72
N GLY A 138 -8.37 1.80 -7.98
CA GLY A 138 -7.84 0.71 -7.17
C GLY A 138 -6.59 1.08 -6.40
N MET A 139 -6.15 0.12 -5.59
CA MET A 139 -4.91 0.15 -4.83
C MET A 139 -4.11 -1.11 -5.11
N LYS A 140 -2.80 -0.98 -5.13
CA LYS A 140 -1.82 -2.07 -5.07
C LYS A 140 -0.89 -1.86 -3.89
N TRP A 141 -0.45 -2.95 -3.28
CA TRP A 141 0.53 -2.86 -2.19
C TRP A 141 1.70 -3.82 -2.41
N PHE A 142 2.85 -3.40 -1.92
CA PHE A 142 4.12 -4.11 -2.09
C PHE A 142 4.86 -4.15 -0.76
N VAL A 143 5.43 -5.31 -0.44
CA VAL A 143 6.32 -5.47 0.73
C VAL A 143 7.76 -5.48 0.26
N LEU A 144 8.63 -4.75 0.95
CA LEU A 144 10.07 -4.66 0.71
C LEU A 144 10.82 -5.30 1.89
N GLU A 145 11.69 -6.28 1.57
CA GLU A 145 12.56 -6.97 2.53
C GLU A 145 14.03 -6.93 2.09
#